data_172f923b436d2057f8f5fb8f37f79483
#
_entry.id   172f923b436d2057f8f5fb8f37f79483
#
_cell.length_a   1.000
_cell.length_b   1.000
_cell.length_c   1.000
_cell.angle_alpha   90.00
_cell.angle_beta   90.00
_cell.angle_gamma   90.00
#
_symmetry.space_group_name_H-M   'P 1'
#
loop_
_entity.id
_entity.type
_entity.pdbx_description
1 polymer ?
#
loop_
_entity_poly.entity_id
_entity_poly.type
_entity_poly.pdbx_seq_one_letter_code
_entity_poly.pdbx_strand_id
1 'polypeptide(L)'
;MKKIYTLIAAALLATGAAAQNPTAYFMEGSTFRSQFNPAFAPLRGYVNIPAIGGVNINVGGNIAVDNILFSRDGKLVTLLDSSVSAADALSGLKQNNLLGMDFRMNVIGFGAFTKNHKNFWSFDLNVRVNEDANLPYSLFEFIKLGKEGQIRNFGTSTDSYLEAAFSYSFPLMDDRLYIGIRGKFLAGLARAQVTYDRFDISLR
;
A
#
# COMPACT_ATOMS: atom_id res chain seq x y z
N MET A 1 -21.17 21.37 -21.07
CA MET A 1 -20.16 20.47 -21.64
C MET A 1 -18.75 20.69 -21.07
N LYS A 2 -18.23 21.95 -21.03
CA LYS A 2 -16.87 22.23 -20.49
C LYS A 2 -16.65 21.68 -19.07
N LYS A 3 -17.62 21.78 -18.15
CA LYS A 3 -17.52 21.29 -16.77
C LYS A 3 -17.38 19.75 -16.67
N ILE A 4 -17.97 19.01 -17.61
CA ILE A 4 -17.88 17.54 -17.64
C ILE A 4 -16.46 17.13 -18.08
N TYR A 5 -15.88 17.78 -19.08
CA TYR A 5 -14.50 17.53 -19.50
C TYR A 5 -13.48 17.86 -18.41
N THR A 6 -13.71 18.94 -17.64
CA THR A 6 -12.86 19.28 -16.50
C THR A 6 -12.95 18.25 -15.38
N LEU A 7 -14.14 17.72 -15.13
CA LEU A 7 -14.36 16.67 -14.10
C LEU A 7 -13.72 15.34 -14.52
N ILE A 8 -13.83 14.97 -15.80
CA ILE A 8 -13.18 13.79 -16.37
C ILE A 8 -11.64 13.95 -16.32
N ALA A 9 -11.12 15.12 -16.70
CA ALA A 9 -9.69 15.41 -16.64
C ALA A 9 -9.17 15.40 -15.20
N ALA A 10 -9.90 15.95 -14.23
CA ALA A 10 -9.56 15.92 -12.83
C ALA A 10 -9.58 14.49 -12.25
N ALA A 11 -10.57 13.66 -12.64
CA ALA A 11 -10.63 12.26 -12.26
C ALA A 11 -9.46 11.44 -12.84
N LEU A 12 -9.06 11.71 -14.08
CA LEU A 12 -7.90 11.07 -14.72
C LEU A 12 -6.57 11.49 -14.07
N LEU A 13 -6.44 12.72 -13.60
CA LEU A 13 -5.25 13.21 -12.91
C LEU A 13 -5.16 12.67 -11.48
N ALA A 14 -6.29 12.46 -10.79
CA ALA A 14 -6.32 11.90 -9.44
C ALA A 14 -5.87 10.42 -9.38
N THR A 15 -5.98 9.67 -10.47
CA THR A 15 -5.54 8.27 -10.53
C THR A 15 -4.02 8.09 -10.60
N GLY A 16 -3.27 9.16 -10.93
CA GLY A 16 -1.81 9.11 -11.05
C GLY A 16 -1.03 9.16 -9.72
N ALA A 17 -1.71 9.47 -8.61
CA ALA A 17 -1.04 9.73 -7.33
C ALA A 17 -0.80 8.50 -6.44
N ALA A 18 -1.27 7.31 -6.84
CA ALA A 18 -1.23 6.10 -6.01
C ALA A 18 -0.39 4.97 -6.62
N ALA A 19 0.76 5.26 -7.21
CA ALA A 19 1.69 4.25 -7.74
C ALA A 19 2.44 3.55 -6.58
N GLN A 20 1.75 2.71 -5.84
CA GLN A 20 2.34 1.90 -4.75
C GLN A 20 3.25 0.77 -5.25
N ASN A 21 3.25 0.46 -6.55
CA ASN A 21 4.10 -0.56 -7.17
C ASN A 21 4.44 -0.18 -8.62
N PRO A 22 5.34 0.78 -8.86
CA PRO A 22 5.64 1.24 -10.20
C PRO A 22 6.20 0.13 -11.10
N THR A 23 6.99 -0.79 -10.57
CA THR A 23 7.56 -1.89 -11.34
C THR A 23 6.49 -2.80 -11.94
N ALA A 24 5.52 -3.26 -11.15
CA ALA A 24 4.44 -4.13 -11.63
C ALA A 24 3.52 -3.43 -12.65
N TYR A 25 3.38 -2.11 -12.56
CA TYR A 25 2.62 -1.30 -13.50
C TYR A 25 3.22 -1.32 -14.91
N PHE A 26 4.56 -1.28 -15.00
CA PHE A 26 5.30 -1.25 -16.27
C PHE A 26 5.63 -2.63 -16.84
N MET A 27 5.43 -3.71 -16.07
CA MET A 27 5.68 -5.08 -16.52
C MET A 27 4.53 -5.58 -17.41
N GLU A 28 4.71 -5.57 -18.73
CA GLU A 28 3.67 -5.94 -19.69
C GLU A 28 3.15 -7.39 -19.55
N GLY A 29 4.01 -8.30 -19.13
CA GLY A 29 3.63 -9.70 -18.89
C GLY A 29 2.92 -9.95 -17.57
N SER A 30 2.80 -8.94 -16.68
CA SER A 30 2.22 -9.11 -15.35
C SER A 30 0.69 -9.18 -15.42
N THR A 31 0.12 -10.23 -14.84
CA THR A 31 -1.34 -10.37 -14.66
C THR A 31 -1.90 -9.35 -13.68
N PHE A 32 -1.06 -8.77 -12.82
CA PHE A 32 -1.45 -7.74 -11.85
C PHE A 32 -1.62 -6.35 -12.44
N ARG A 33 -1.15 -6.12 -13.63
CA ARG A 33 -1.21 -4.82 -14.30
C ARG A 33 -2.64 -4.29 -14.43
N SER A 34 -3.59 -5.15 -14.75
CA SER A 34 -5.02 -4.83 -14.81
C SER A 34 -5.62 -4.44 -13.47
N GLN A 35 -4.98 -4.81 -12.35
CA GLN A 35 -5.43 -4.43 -11.01
C GLN A 35 -5.09 -2.97 -10.66
N PHE A 36 -4.04 -2.43 -11.26
CA PHE A 36 -3.66 -1.01 -11.12
C PHE A 36 -4.39 -0.13 -12.12
N ASN A 37 -4.46 -0.59 -13.35
CA ASN A 37 -5.20 0.09 -14.42
C ASN A 37 -5.98 -0.95 -15.22
N PRO A 38 -7.30 -1.00 -15.09
CA PRO A 38 -8.12 -1.99 -15.78
C PRO A 38 -8.10 -1.87 -17.30
N ALA A 39 -7.62 -0.75 -17.86
CA ALA A 39 -7.41 -0.62 -19.33
C ALA A 39 -6.23 -1.46 -19.82
N PHE A 40 -5.32 -1.89 -18.94
CA PHE A 40 -4.15 -2.70 -19.30
C PHE A 40 -4.47 -4.19 -19.20
N ALA A 41 -4.98 -4.75 -20.26
CA ALA A 41 -5.10 -6.19 -20.37
C ALA A 41 -3.70 -6.85 -20.34
N PRO A 42 -3.53 -8.02 -19.69
CA PRO A 42 -2.31 -8.81 -19.82
C PRO A 42 -2.19 -9.39 -21.23
N LEU A 43 -0.99 -9.86 -21.58
CA LEU A 43 -0.75 -10.45 -22.93
C LEU A 43 -1.52 -11.74 -23.18
N ARG A 44 -1.92 -12.45 -22.13
CA ARG A 44 -2.61 -13.75 -22.20
C ARG A 44 -3.68 -13.84 -21.11
N GLY A 45 -4.65 -14.72 -21.33
CA GLY A 45 -5.51 -15.18 -20.26
C GLY A 45 -4.71 -15.85 -19.13
N TYR A 46 -5.23 -15.80 -17.91
CA TYR A 46 -4.55 -16.35 -16.74
C TYR A 46 -5.52 -17.02 -15.78
N VAL A 47 -4.97 -17.92 -14.98
CA VAL A 47 -5.60 -18.46 -13.77
C VAL A 47 -4.58 -18.34 -12.65
N ASN A 48 -4.96 -17.69 -11.58
CA ASN A 48 -4.17 -17.55 -10.36
C ASN A 48 -4.76 -18.43 -9.27
N ILE A 49 -3.91 -19.10 -8.54
CA ILE A 49 -4.26 -19.92 -7.37
C ILE A 49 -3.57 -19.35 -6.12
N PRO A 50 -4.04 -19.71 -4.91
CA PRO A 50 -3.47 -19.16 -3.67
C PRO A 50 -1.95 -19.29 -3.59
N ALA A 51 -1.30 -18.26 -3.10
CA ALA A 51 0.15 -18.12 -2.95
C ALA A 51 0.95 -18.02 -4.27
N ILE A 52 0.51 -18.63 -5.37
CA ILE A 52 1.14 -18.52 -6.69
C ILE A 52 0.58 -17.30 -7.45
N GLY A 53 -0.68 -16.94 -7.17
CA GLY A 53 -1.37 -15.82 -7.81
C GLY A 53 -0.87 -14.42 -7.46
N GLY A 54 0.05 -14.33 -6.50
CA GLY A 54 0.76 -13.12 -6.12
C GLY A 54 0.46 -12.63 -4.70
N VAL A 55 1.54 -12.20 -4.09
CA VAL A 55 1.56 -11.49 -2.82
C VAL A 55 2.15 -10.11 -3.06
N ASN A 56 1.53 -9.10 -2.52
CA ASN A 56 2.00 -7.74 -2.57
C ASN A 56 2.08 -7.17 -1.16
N ILE A 57 3.22 -6.59 -0.84
CA ILE A 57 3.46 -5.93 0.45
C ILE A 57 3.97 -4.53 0.13
N ASN A 58 3.27 -3.53 0.64
CA ASN A 58 3.70 -2.15 0.57
C ASN A 58 3.90 -1.63 1.99
N VAL A 59 4.98 -0.92 2.19
CA VAL A 59 5.25 -0.19 3.42
C VAL A 59 5.41 1.27 3.07
N GLY A 60 4.73 2.12 3.78
CA GLY A 60 4.75 3.56 3.57
C GLY A 60 4.61 4.31 4.87
N GLY A 61 4.69 5.62 4.79
CA GLY A 61 4.58 6.47 5.96
C GLY A 61 5.34 7.77 5.78
N ASN A 62 5.57 8.45 6.89
CA ASN A 62 6.36 9.67 6.90
C ASN A 62 7.72 9.52 7.59
N ILE A 63 8.09 8.26 7.90
CA ILE A 63 9.41 7.89 8.43
C ILE A 63 10.24 7.42 7.23
N ALA A 64 11.32 8.09 6.95
CA ALA A 64 12.24 7.66 5.91
C ALA A 64 13.10 6.48 6.41
N VAL A 65 13.59 5.66 5.50
CA VAL A 65 14.41 4.47 5.84
C VAL A 65 15.69 4.88 6.55
N ASP A 66 16.28 6.00 6.17
CA ASP A 66 17.48 6.58 6.78
C ASP A 66 17.26 7.13 8.20
N ASN A 67 16.02 7.26 8.66
CA ASN A 67 15.69 7.56 10.04
C ASN A 67 15.63 6.32 10.95
N ILE A 68 15.61 5.12 10.35
CA ILE A 68 15.52 3.85 11.09
C ILE A 68 16.79 3.02 10.95
N LEU A 69 17.41 3.04 9.75
CA LEU A 69 18.58 2.26 9.42
C LEU A 69 19.78 3.18 9.16
N PHE A 70 20.86 2.92 9.86
CA PHE A 70 22.11 3.69 9.81
C PHE A 70 23.23 2.79 9.31
N SER A 71 24.14 3.36 8.52
CA SER A 71 25.38 2.67 8.16
C SER A 71 26.46 3.01 9.19
N ARG A 72 26.98 1.99 9.88
CA ARG A 72 28.09 2.10 10.84
C ARG A 72 29.09 0.97 10.56
N ASP A 73 30.34 1.33 10.35
CA ASP A 73 31.45 0.39 10.08
C ASP A 73 31.11 -0.64 8.97
N GLY A 74 30.43 -0.20 7.91
CA GLY A 74 30.04 -1.04 6.79
C GLY A 74 28.88 -2.00 7.08
N LYS A 75 28.22 -1.87 8.23
CA LYS A 75 27.03 -2.65 8.60
C LYS A 75 25.80 -1.75 8.69
N LEU A 76 24.63 -2.30 8.39
CA LEU A 76 23.35 -1.64 8.66
C LEU A 76 22.93 -1.97 10.07
N VAL A 77 22.70 -0.91 10.86
CA VAL A 77 22.24 -0.98 12.24
C VAL A 77 20.94 -0.19 12.38
N THR A 78 20.12 -0.51 13.36
CA THR A 78 18.88 0.21 13.63
C THR A 78 19.12 1.45 14.50
N LEU A 79 18.15 2.34 14.57
CA LEU A 79 18.19 3.52 15.46
C LEU A 79 18.41 3.16 16.95
N LEU A 80 18.12 1.91 17.33
CA LEU A 80 18.27 1.42 18.72
C LEU A 80 19.71 1.02 19.05
N ASP A 81 20.55 0.81 18.04
CA ASP A 81 21.93 0.40 18.23
C ASP A 81 22.72 1.47 19.03
N SER A 82 23.62 1.00 19.92
CA SER A 82 24.42 1.87 20.80
C SER A 82 25.41 2.75 19.99
N SER A 83 25.81 2.33 18.80
CA SER A 83 26.70 3.09 17.93
C SER A 83 26.00 4.28 17.24
N VAL A 84 24.68 4.33 17.25
CA VAL A 84 23.91 5.45 16.72
C VAL A 84 23.68 6.46 17.82
N SER A 85 24.12 7.70 17.64
CA SER A 85 23.89 8.77 18.63
C SER A 85 22.41 9.06 18.79
N ALA A 86 22.01 9.55 19.95
CA ALA A 86 20.61 9.97 20.16
C ALA A 86 20.22 11.12 19.22
N ALA A 87 21.13 12.03 18.94
CA ALA A 87 20.90 13.13 18.01
C ALA A 87 20.63 12.62 16.60
N ASP A 88 21.43 11.66 16.11
CA ASP A 88 21.20 11.04 14.78
C ASP A 88 19.87 10.29 14.76
N ALA A 89 19.62 9.45 15.77
CA ALA A 89 18.43 8.60 15.85
C ALA A 89 17.10 9.39 15.85
N LEU A 90 17.11 10.59 16.41
CA LEU A 90 15.90 11.40 16.58
C LEU A 90 15.77 12.53 15.56
N SER A 91 16.84 12.87 14.81
CA SER A 91 16.90 14.06 13.94
C SER A 91 15.86 14.08 12.82
N GLY A 92 15.52 12.93 12.27
CA GLY A 92 14.58 12.81 11.14
C GLY A 92 13.13 12.53 11.55
N LEU A 93 12.87 12.35 12.85
CA LEU A 93 11.55 12.00 13.35
C LEU A 93 10.67 13.25 13.57
N LYS A 94 9.38 13.09 13.33
CA LYS A 94 8.35 14.12 13.53
C LYS A 94 7.62 13.92 14.86
N GLN A 95 6.80 14.90 15.26
CA GLN A 95 5.95 14.77 16.45
C GLN A 95 5.01 13.55 16.36
N ASN A 96 4.47 13.28 15.17
CA ASN A 96 3.67 12.11 14.85
C ASN A 96 4.32 11.41 13.66
N ASN A 97 4.77 10.19 13.88
CA ASN A 97 5.40 9.36 12.87
C ASN A 97 4.42 8.28 12.43
N LEU A 98 4.03 8.34 11.18
CA LEU A 98 3.08 7.41 10.58
C LEU A 98 3.84 6.29 9.88
N LEU A 99 3.43 5.07 10.16
CA LEU A 99 3.89 3.86 9.47
C LEU A 99 2.67 3.08 9.03
N GLY A 100 2.60 2.76 7.75
CA GLY A 100 1.53 1.96 7.17
C GLY A 100 2.07 0.74 6.44
N MET A 101 1.35 -0.36 6.51
CA MET A 101 1.61 -1.55 5.73
C MET A 101 0.33 -2.01 5.05
N ASP A 102 0.39 -2.23 3.75
CA ASP A 102 -0.68 -2.86 2.96
C ASP A 102 -0.18 -4.23 2.50
N PHE A 103 -0.84 -5.26 2.96
CA PHE A 103 -0.65 -6.63 2.50
C PHE A 103 -1.83 -7.05 1.64
N ARG A 104 -1.54 -7.59 0.48
CA ARG A 104 -2.54 -8.20 -0.40
C ARG A 104 -2.07 -9.55 -0.90
N MET A 105 -2.94 -10.53 -0.81
CA MET A 105 -2.74 -11.86 -1.36
C MET A 105 -3.91 -12.20 -2.30
N ASN A 106 -3.59 -12.58 -3.52
CA ASN A 106 -4.60 -13.11 -4.45
C ASN A 106 -4.94 -14.55 -4.05
N VAL A 107 -6.19 -14.81 -3.72
CA VAL A 107 -6.69 -16.13 -3.35
C VAL A 107 -7.04 -16.93 -4.59
N ILE A 108 -7.79 -16.33 -5.50
CA ILE A 108 -8.11 -16.89 -6.80
C ILE A 108 -8.31 -15.75 -7.78
N GLY A 109 -7.86 -15.94 -8.98
CA GLY A 109 -8.06 -14.97 -10.05
C GLY A 109 -8.07 -15.66 -11.40
N PHE A 110 -8.85 -15.15 -12.31
CA PHE A 110 -8.84 -15.58 -13.68
C PHE A 110 -9.21 -14.43 -14.60
N GLY A 111 -8.65 -14.48 -15.79
CA GLY A 111 -8.95 -13.50 -16.82
C GLY A 111 -8.78 -14.09 -18.21
N ALA A 112 -9.61 -13.65 -19.12
CA ALA A 112 -9.62 -14.13 -20.48
C ALA A 112 -10.01 -13.04 -21.48
N PHE A 113 -9.54 -13.20 -22.69
CA PHE A 113 -10.02 -12.43 -23.83
C PHE A 113 -11.38 -12.98 -24.31
N THR A 114 -12.20 -12.09 -24.82
CA THR A 114 -13.42 -12.46 -25.53
C THR A 114 -13.07 -13.16 -26.86
N LYS A 115 -14.04 -13.77 -27.50
CA LYS A 115 -13.84 -14.49 -28.77
C LYS A 115 -13.19 -13.67 -29.90
N ASN A 116 -13.40 -12.36 -29.90
CA ASN A 116 -12.76 -11.42 -30.84
C ASN A 116 -11.34 -11.03 -30.47
N HIS A 117 -10.78 -11.54 -29.36
CA HIS A 117 -9.46 -11.23 -28.81
C HIS A 117 -9.18 -9.73 -28.56
N LYS A 118 -10.23 -8.88 -28.55
CA LYS A 118 -10.08 -7.43 -28.35
C LYS A 118 -10.40 -7.00 -26.93
N ASN A 119 -11.46 -7.58 -26.36
CA ASN A 119 -11.88 -7.21 -25.00
C ASN A 119 -11.34 -8.24 -24.03
N PHE A 120 -10.96 -7.75 -22.84
CA PHE A 120 -10.46 -8.59 -21.77
C PHE A 120 -11.34 -8.43 -20.52
N TRP A 121 -11.62 -9.52 -19.84
CA TRP A 121 -12.31 -9.51 -18.57
C TRP A 121 -11.53 -10.32 -17.53
N SER A 122 -11.65 -9.92 -16.27
CA SER A 122 -11.04 -10.66 -15.18
C SER A 122 -11.90 -10.61 -13.94
N PHE A 123 -11.74 -11.63 -13.12
CA PHE A 123 -12.24 -11.72 -11.77
C PHE A 123 -11.10 -12.06 -10.83
N ASP A 124 -11.03 -11.36 -9.71
CA ASP A 124 -10.01 -11.56 -8.69
C ASP A 124 -10.67 -11.57 -7.30
N LEU A 125 -10.30 -12.55 -6.49
CA LEU A 125 -10.61 -12.59 -5.07
C LEU A 125 -9.31 -12.41 -4.29
N ASN A 126 -9.23 -11.38 -3.48
CA ASN A 126 -8.04 -11.02 -2.71
C ASN A 126 -8.37 -10.96 -1.21
N VAL A 127 -7.42 -11.38 -0.39
CA VAL A 127 -7.37 -11.01 1.02
C VAL A 127 -6.48 -9.78 1.13
N ARG A 128 -6.94 -8.79 1.87
CA ARG A 128 -6.19 -7.57 2.16
C ARG A 128 -6.13 -7.33 3.66
N VAL A 129 -4.95 -6.89 4.09
CA VAL A 129 -4.70 -6.46 5.47
C VAL A 129 -4.00 -5.12 5.40
N ASN A 130 -4.59 -4.11 5.99
CA ASN A 130 -4.00 -2.80 6.16
C ASN A 130 -3.64 -2.61 7.62
N GLU A 131 -2.43 -2.21 7.88
CA GLU A 131 -1.92 -1.88 9.21
C GLU A 131 -1.45 -0.43 9.18
N ASP A 132 -1.95 0.38 10.10
CA ASP A 132 -1.53 1.76 10.28
C ASP A 132 -1.10 1.96 11.74
N ALA A 133 0.06 2.59 11.93
CA ALA A 133 0.57 2.94 13.25
C ALA A 133 0.93 4.42 13.29
N ASN A 134 0.53 5.09 14.36
CA ASN A 134 1.00 6.42 14.73
C ASN A 134 1.94 6.31 15.93
N LEU A 135 3.21 6.59 15.68
CA LEU A 135 4.31 6.48 16.65
C LEU A 135 4.77 7.89 17.05
N PRO A 136 4.38 8.40 18.23
CA PRO A 136 4.76 9.74 18.64
C PRO A 136 6.26 9.86 18.93
N TYR A 137 6.81 11.05 18.74
CA TYR A 137 8.23 11.35 18.99
C TYR A 137 8.68 10.97 20.40
N SER A 138 7.86 11.21 21.41
CA SER A 138 8.12 10.86 22.80
C SER A 138 8.35 9.37 23.04
N LEU A 139 7.76 8.49 22.21
CA LEU A 139 8.02 7.06 22.25
C LEU A 139 9.48 6.76 21.85
N PHE A 140 9.99 7.42 20.82
CA PHE A 140 11.37 7.25 20.38
C PHE A 140 12.37 7.84 21.38
N GLU A 141 12.05 8.99 22.01
CA GLU A 141 12.85 9.52 23.11
C GLU A 141 12.94 8.54 24.28
N PHE A 142 11.81 7.95 24.67
CA PHE A 142 11.83 6.93 25.73
C PHE A 142 12.69 5.72 25.35
N ILE A 143 12.48 5.15 24.16
CA ILE A 143 13.18 3.93 23.73
C ILE A 143 14.70 4.19 23.58
N LYS A 144 15.10 5.36 23.05
CA LYS A 144 16.52 5.66 22.79
C LYS A 144 17.27 6.24 23.98
N LEU A 145 16.62 7.07 24.78
CA LEU A 145 17.24 7.83 25.86
C LEU A 145 16.83 7.35 27.25
N GLY A 146 15.81 6.49 27.36
CA GLY A 146 15.19 6.18 28.65
C GLY A 146 14.47 7.39 29.27
N LYS A 147 14.09 8.39 28.46
CA LYS A 147 13.46 9.60 28.96
C LYS A 147 12.04 9.30 29.40
N GLU A 148 11.83 9.32 30.69
CA GLU A 148 10.51 9.17 31.29
C GLU A 148 9.59 10.33 30.92
N GLY A 149 8.29 10.05 30.90
CA GLY A 149 7.32 11.10 30.61
C GLY A 149 6.03 10.59 30.00
N GLN A 150 5.33 11.51 29.36
CA GLN A 150 4.03 11.24 28.74
C GLN A 150 4.20 10.91 27.27
N ILE A 151 3.68 9.75 26.86
CA ILE A 151 3.48 9.42 25.47
C ILE A 151 2.04 9.80 25.09
N ARG A 152 1.89 10.58 24.04
CA ARG A 152 0.61 11.07 23.56
C ARG A 152 0.38 10.68 22.12
N ASN A 153 -0.89 10.43 21.77
CA ASN A 153 -1.30 10.10 20.40
C ASN A 153 -0.65 8.81 19.85
N PHE A 154 -0.43 7.82 20.71
CA PHE A 154 -0.05 6.49 20.23
C PHE A 154 -1.27 5.76 19.70
N GLY A 155 -1.16 5.16 18.52
CA GLY A 155 -2.26 4.40 17.97
C GLY A 155 -1.80 3.38 16.93
N THR A 156 -2.52 2.28 16.87
CA THR A 156 -2.39 1.31 15.78
C THR A 156 -3.78 0.81 15.39
N SER A 157 -3.95 0.55 14.11
CA SER A 157 -5.19 -0.04 13.56
C SER A 157 -4.87 -1.06 12.50
N THR A 158 -5.57 -2.18 12.58
CA THR A 158 -5.51 -3.26 11.60
C THR A 158 -6.88 -3.47 11.02
N ASP A 159 -7.00 -3.38 9.71
CA ASP A 159 -8.22 -3.68 8.96
C ASP A 159 -7.96 -4.84 8.02
N SER A 160 -8.77 -5.90 8.10
CA SER A 160 -8.70 -7.02 7.17
C SER A 160 -10.03 -7.24 6.47
N TYR A 161 -9.98 -7.50 5.16
CA TYR A 161 -11.15 -7.69 4.34
C TYR A 161 -10.89 -8.56 3.11
N LEU A 162 -11.96 -9.15 2.60
CA LEU A 162 -12.01 -9.77 1.28
C LEU A 162 -12.39 -8.73 0.23
N GLU A 163 -11.64 -8.69 -0.86
CA GLU A 163 -11.94 -7.89 -2.04
C GLU A 163 -12.27 -8.83 -3.19
N ALA A 164 -13.52 -8.87 -3.62
CA ALA A 164 -13.93 -9.48 -4.88
C ALA A 164 -13.99 -8.38 -5.95
N ALA A 165 -13.25 -8.54 -7.03
CA ALA A 165 -13.12 -7.52 -8.06
C ALA A 165 -13.38 -8.10 -9.44
N PHE A 166 -14.19 -7.40 -10.22
CA PHE A 166 -14.44 -7.71 -11.64
C PHE A 166 -13.93 -6.55 -12.49
N SER A 167 -13.17 -6.88 -13.52
CA SER A 167 -12.65 -5.89 -14.48
C SER A 167 -13.06 -6.22 -15.90
N TYR A 168 -13.26 -5.18 -16.69
CA TYR A 168 -13.51 -5.31 -18.12
C TYR A 168 -12.79 -4.20 -18.85
N SER A 169 -12.03 -4.56 -19.89
CA SER A 169 -11.34 -3.61 -20.77
C SER A 169 -11.69 -3.86 -22.23
N PHE A 170 -11.74 -2.79 -22.99
CA PHE A 170 -12.04 -2.82 -24.40
C PHE A 170 -11.32 -1.70 -25.15
N PRO A 171 -10.93 -1.93 -26.39
CA PRO A 171 -10.32 -0.93 -27.25
C PRO A 171 -11.36 0.02 -27.83
N LEU A 172 -10.93 1.23 -28.10
CA LEU A 172 -11.62 2.24 -28.88
C LEU A 172 -10.69 2.76 -29.98
N MET A 173 -11.27 3.47 -30.96
CA MET A 173 -10.50 4.15 -32.01
C MET A 173 -9.49 3.24 -32.72
N ASP A 174 -9.93 2.09 -33.19
CA ASP A 174 -9.11 1.11 -33.90
C ASP A 174 -7.87 0.71 -33.11
N ASP A 175 -8.08 0.29 -31.86
CA ASP A 175 -7.05 -0.18 -30.91
C ASP A 175 -6.02 0.88 -30.47
N ARG A 176 -6.31 2.18 -30.71
CA ARG A 176 -5.43 3.29 -30.28
C ARG A 176 -5.69 3.74 -28.83
N LEU A 177 -6.86 3.48 -28.31
CA LEU A 177 -7.25 3.83 -26.95
C LEU A 177 -7.90 2.63 -26.28
N TYR A 178 -7.45 2.30 -25.08
CA TYR A 178 -8.05 1.27 -24.25
C TYR A 178 -8.77 1.90 -23.07
N ILE A 179 -9.98 1.47 -22.82
CA ILE A 179 -10.77 1.85 -21.64
C ILE A 179 -10.98 0.60 -20.81
N GLY A 180 -10.83 0.76 -19.48
CA GLY A 180 -11.11 -0.30 -18.53
C GLY A 180 -11.94 0.20 -17.37
N ILE A 181 -12.83 -0.66 -16.91
CA ILE A 181 -13.62 -0.42 -15.70
C ILE A 181 -13.33 -1.57 -14.72
N ARG A 182 -13.31 -1.25 -13.42
CA ARG A 182 -13.17 -2.23 -12.35
C ARG A 182 -14.15 -1.93 -11.23
N GLY A 183 -15.04 -2.89 -10.99
CA GLY A 183 -15.93 -2.90 -9.83
C GLY A 183 -15.32 -3.74 -8.71
N LYS A 184 -15.45 -3.29 -7.45
CA LYS A 184 -14.97 -4.00 -6.27
C LYS A 184 -16.08 -4.14 -5.25
N PHE A 185 -16.19 -5.33 -4.69
CA PHE A 185 -17.00 -5.61 -3.53
C PHE A 185 -16.07 -5.95 -2.36
N LEU A 186 -16.26 -5.28 -1.23
CA LEU A 186 -15.45 -5.44 -0.03
C LEU A 186 -16.28 -6.04 1.08
N ALA A 187 -15.79 -7.12 1.67
CA ALA A 187 -16.39 -7.76 2.83
C ALA A 187 -15.39 -7.72 3.99
N GLY A 188 -15.70 -6.97 5.05
CA GLY A 188 -14.87 -6.88 6.25
C GLY A 188 -14.74 -8.23 6.93
N LEU A 189 -13.52 -8.62 7.29
CA LEU A 189 -13.23 -9.83 8.05
C LEU A 189 -12.98 -9.52 9.52
N ALA A 190 -12.10 -8.57 9.80
CA ALA A 190 -11.78 -8.15 11.15
C ALA A 190 -11.26 -6.70 11.15
N ARG A 191 -11.48 -6.03 12.27
CA ARG A 191 -10.88 -4.74 12.58
C ARG A 191 -10.44 -4.74 14.03
N ALA A 192 -9.20 -4.33 14.27
CA ALA A 192 -8.67 -4.07 15.59
C ALA A 192 -8.10 -2.66 15.61
N GLN A 193 -8.37 -1.91 16.66
CA GLN A 193 -7.84 -0.57 16.83
C GLN A 193 -7.48 -0.35 18.30
N VAL A 194 -6.29 0.16 18.52
CA VAL A 194 -5.80 0.58 19.83
C VAL A 194 -5.39 2.03 19.72
N THR A 195 -5.92 2.87 20.56
CA THR A 195 -5.57 4.29 20.60
C THR A 195 -5.40 4.72 22.05
N TYR A 196 -4.29 5.35 22.34
CA TYR A 196 -4.01 5.97 23.62
C TYR A 196 -3.79 7.46 23.40
N ASP A 197 -4.68 8.27 23.95
CA ASP A 197 -4.51 9.72 23.92
C ASP A 197 -3.31 10.13 24.76
N ARG A 198 -3.11 9.45 25.89
CA ARG A 198 -2.00 9.67 26.82
C ARG A 198 -1.76 8.47 27.72
N PHE A 199 -0.50 8.12 27.93
CA PHE A 199 -0.04 7.24 29.01
C PHE A 199 1.32 7.68 29.53
N ASP A 200 1.59 7.38 30.80
CA ASP A 200 2.83 7.75 31.46
C ASP A 200 3.78 6.54 31.48
N ILE A 201 5.05 6.77 31.16
CA ILE A 201 6.11 5.77 31.22
C ILE A 201 7.15 6.19 32.26
N SER A 202 7.48 5.25 33.16
CA SER A 202 8.56 5.40 34.13
C SER A 202 9.43 4.12 34.16
N LEU A 203 10.72 4.31 34.34
CA LEU A 203 11.67 3.22 34.60
C LEU A 203 11.72 2.97 36.11
N ARG A 204 11.75 1.70 36.49
CA ARG A 204 11.97 1.27 37.88
C ARG A 204 13.31 0.56 38.02
#